data_da7d4a0a7a9fc1b117e3119832d3e1c9
#
_entry.id   da7d4a0a7a9fc1b117e3119832d3e1c9
#
_cell.length_a   1.000
_cell.length_b   1.000
_cell.length_c   1.000
_cell.angle_alpha   90.00
_cell.angle_beta   90.00
_cell.angle_gamma   90.00
#
_symmetry.space_group_name_H-M   'P 1'
#
loop_
_entity.id
_entity.type
_entity.pdbx_description
1 polymer ?
#
loop_
_entity_poly.entity_id
_entity_poly.type
_entity_poly.pdbx_seq_one_letter_code
_entity_poly.pdbx_strand_id
1 'polypeptide(L)'
;MALPDIVFKIGEGGLGRPLPGKDHLSGMIFYTAGSLPSGFSSSDRIKKIFSLQEAENLGIVDDHSDETKGTGGKVVIGGTWLAGETATIAIDDGVLATFTVVAGSTAISDVVTGLKDAINAGTATGIKHGWTAGETGGTDIDLTQPAKLGIVNNGGSHIVFTETSASGTGTPTQFTGGVGSYFVVLHYHIEEYFRLQPKGVTHIGIFAQGTYDAVEAQTIQDFANGELRQLGIYLSHEVFASSQLTVTQGVLNTLETENKPLSAVFHSDLSSATLSTLPDISALSNKKVSMLIGEEGDYHQPAYDNTKAYLSGEKVTFQGKAYISKAATTGNAPWDASKWTELRENLQAISGFSIGTMGTTLGNVSFAAVSESIAFVAKFNVVTGTGLDEIAFATTDLFRDISTSLKDTLNDFHYIFLRKIQGISGTFNSDSFTAITATSDFATIENNRTIDKAIRNIRTNVLPNLNSPLFVNEDGTLSEDTISLFKNDAQRALVDMVADGELSAQSVSIDPTQNVLSTSKIIITVVLVPVGVAREIEINIGFQVKL
;
A
#
# COMPACT_ATOMS: atom_id res chain seq x y z
N MET A 1 -10.52 -39.19 -19.90
CA MET A 1 -9.66 -38.24 -20.60
C MET A 1 -10.53 -37.45 -21.55
N ALA A 2 -10.50 -36.13 -21.47
CA ALA A 2 -11.14 -35.31 -22.48
C ALA A 2 -10.44 -35.53 -23.84
N LEU A 3 -11.19 -35.40 -24.93
CA LEU A 3 -10.65 -35.49 -26.28
C LEU A 3 -9.57 -34.40 -26.46
N PRO A 4 -8.50 -34.67 -27.24
CA PRO A 4 -7.49 -33.65 -27.54
C PRO A 4 -8.17 -32.46 -28.22
N ASP A 5 -7.99 -31.28 -27.66
CA ASP A 5 -8.55 -30.03 -28.18
C ASP A 5 -7.52 -28.88 -28.03
N ILE A 6 -7.63 -27.87 -28.89
CA ILE A 6 -6.82 -26.66 -28.82
C ILE A 6 -7.65 -25.58 -28.13
N VAL A 7 -7.28 -25.25 -26.89
CA VAL A 7 -7.96 -24.21 -26.10
C VAL A 7 -7.25 -22.87 -26.33
N PHE A 8 -7.98 -21.91 -26.91
CA PHE A 8 -7.51 -20.52 -27.03
C PHE A 8 -7.93 -19.74 -25.79
N LYS A 9 -6.95 -19.18 -25.08
CA LYS A 9 -7.18 -18.19 -24.03
C LYS A 9 -6.94 -16.81 -24.63
N ILE A 10 -8.00 -16.03 -24.76
CA ILE A 10 -7.91 -14.64 -25.23
C ILE A 10 -7.61 -13.78 -24.01
N GLY A 11 -6.44 -13.14 -23.98
CA GLY A 11 -6.06 -12.15 -22.98
C GLY A 11 -6.46 -10.74 -23.45
N GLU A 12 -6.96 -9.93 -22.55
CA GLU A 12 -7.20 -8.50 -22.77
C GLU A 12 -5.97 -7.68 -22.34
N GLY A 13 -5.76 -6.51 -22.94
CA GLY A 13 -4.71 -5.55 -22.54
C GLY A 13 -3.47 -5.46 -23.43
N GLY A 14 -3.23 -6.41 -24.35
CA GLY A 14 -2.05 -6.43 -25.21
C GLY A 14 -2.03 -5.40 -26.35
N LEU A 15 -3.11 -4.64 -26.58
CA LEU A 15 -3.21 -3.62 -27.62
C LEU A 15 -2.83 -2.20 -27.14
N GLY A 16 -2.54 -2.03 -25.85
CA GLY A 16 -2.02 -0.76 -25.33
C GLY A 16 -0.65 -0.45 -25.90
N ARG A 17 -0.47 0.74 -26.49
CA ARG A 17 0.87 1.19 -26.86
C ARG A 17 1.69 1.34 -25.57
N PRO A 18 2.89 0.73 -25.46
CA PRO A 18 3.78 0.96 -24.35
C PRO A 18 4.06 2.46 -24.20
N LEU A 19 4.26 2.93 -22.97
CA LEU A 19 4.70 4.30 -22.75
C LEU A 19 6.09 4.50 -23.36
N PRO A 20 6.36 5.67 -23.98
CA PRO A 20 7.69 5.98 -24.46
C PRO A 20 8.66 6.15 -23.29
N GLY A 21 9.93 5.85 -23.51
CA GLY A 21 10.97 5.98 -22.50
C GLY A 21 10.91 4.92 -21.40
N LYS A 22 11.61 5.16 -20.30
CA LYS A 22 11.76 4.23 -19.17
C LYS A 22 11.33 4.84 -17.82
N ASP A 23 10.85 6.08 -17.79
CA ASP A 23 10.57 6.80 -16.55
C ASP A 23 9.37 6.23 -15.76
N HIS A 24 8.52 5.42 -16.41
CA HIS A 24 7.43 4.67 -15.82
C HIS A 24 7.82 3.31 -15.24
N LEU A 25 9.06 2.83 -15.47
CA LEU A 25 9.47 1.50 -15.01
C LEU A 25 9.63 1.47 -13.50
N SER A 26 8.83 0.63 -12.87
CA SER A 26 8.72 0.51 -11.41
C SER A 26 9.08 -0.90 -10.95
N GLY A 27 9.45 -1.02 -9.68
CA GLY A 27 9.56 -2.29 -8.98
C GLY A 27 8.71 -2.28 -7.73
N MET A 28 8.23 -3.44 -7.29
CA MET A 28 7.56 -3.65 -6.01
C MET A 28 8.22 -4.82 -5.30
N ILE A 29 8.53 -4.64 -4.03
CA ILE A 29 9.09 -5.68 -3.16
C ILE A 29 8.09 -5.98 -2.07
N PHE A 30 7.80 -7.27 -1.92
CA PHE A 30 6.94 -7.83 -0.91
C PHE A 30 7.64 -8.98 -0.18
N TYR A 31 7.24 -9.24 1.07
CA TYR A 31 7.80 -10.30 1.89
C TYR A 31 6.70 -11.20 2.43
N THR A 32 6.86 -12.52 2.32
CA THR A 32 5.90 -13.50 2.84
C THR A 32 6.59 -14.64 3.59
N ALA A 33 5.96 -15.10 4.68
CA ALA A 33 6.29 -16.37 5.33
C ALA A 33 5.43 -17.52 4.80
N GLY A 34 4.35 -17.19 4.06
CA GLY A 34 3.39 -18.16 3.53
C GLY A 34 3.75 -18.72 2.16
N SER A 35 2.77 -19.31 1.52
CA SER A 35 2.87 -19.83 0.15
C SER A 35 3.08 -18.69 -0.85
N LEU A 36 3.75 -19.01 -1.95
CA LEU A 36 3.89 -18.12 -3.09
C LEU A 36 2.69 -18.30 -4.06
N PRO A 37 2.28 -17.23 -4.76
CA PRO A 37 1.33 -17.36 -5.86
C PRO A 37 1.84 -18.34 -6.92
N SER A 38 0.94 -19.00 -7.66
CA SER A 38 1.24 -20.13 -8.54
C SER A 38 2.27 -19.85 -9.64
N GLY A 39 2.40 -18.58 -10.06
CA GLY A 39 3.40 -18.14 -11.05
C GLY A 39 4.78 -17.88 -10.48
N PHE A 40 4.98 -18.03 -9.16
CA PHE A 40 6.24 -17.78 -8.47
C PHE A 40 6.79 -19.07 -7.85
N SER A 41 8.10 -19.12 -7.64
CA SER A 41 8.75 -20.22 -6.93
C SER A 41 9.93 -19.70 -6.11
N SER A 42 10.50 -20.54 -5.26
CA SER A 42 11.69 -20.17 -4.46
C SER A 42 12.90 -19.76 -5.30
N SER A 43 13.01 -20.25 -6.53
CA SER A 43 14.08 -19.92 -7.48
C SER A 43 13.68 -18.86 -8.54
N ASP A 44 12.41 -18.47 -8.59
CA ASP A 44 11.87 -17.53 -9.58
C ASP A 44 10.88 -16.59 -8.88
N ARG A 45 11.43 -15.65 -8.13
CA ARG A 45 10.71 -14.74 -7.23
C ARG A 45 10.36 -13.40 -7.85
N ILE A 46 10.86 -13.10 -9.04
CA ILE A 46 10.66 -11.80 -9.69
C ILE A 46 9.97 -11.97 -11.04
N LYS A 47 8.91 -11.23 -11.25
CA LYS A 47 8.17 -11.21 -12.52
C LYS A 47 7.99 -9.79 -13.02
N LYS A 48 8.10 -9.62 -14.32
CA LYS A 48 7.75 -8.38 -15.02
C LYS A 48 6.33 -8.48 -15.51
N ILE A 49 5.49 -7.48 -15.19
CA ILE A 49 4.08 -7.43 -15.59
C ILE A 49 3.73 -6.08 -16.23
N PHE A 50 2.72 -6.09 -17.07
CA PHE A 50 2.23 -4.94 -17.83
C PHE A 50 0.76 -4.59 -17.52
N SER A 51 0.08 -5.40 -16.71
CA SER A 51 -1.31 -5.20 -16.31
C SER A 51 -1.64 -5.97 -15.04
N LEU A 52 -2.74 -5.58 -14.38
CA LEU A 52 -3.31 -6.33 -13.26
C LEU A 52 -3.67 -7.77 -13.68
N GLN A 53 -4.26 -7.95 -14.88
CA GLN A 53 -4.62 -9.28 -15.39
C GLN A 53 -3.42 -10.24 -15.49
N GLU A 54 -2.24 -9.73 -15.80
CA GLU A 54 -1.03 -10.58 -15.78
C GLU A 54 -0.64 -11.01 -14.38
N ALA A 55 -0.82 -10.14 -13.37
CA ALA A 55 -0.61 -10.51 -11.96
C ALA A 55 -1.61 -11.61 -11.54
N GLU A 56 -2.88 -11.47 -11.91
CA GLU A 56 -3.92 -12.48 -11.65
C GLU A 56 -3.60 -13.81 -12.33
N ASN A 57 -3.11 -13.79 -13.58
CA ASN A 57 -2.66 -15.00 -14.28
C ASN A 57 -1.45 -15.68 -13.61
N LEU A 58 -0.68 -14.93 -12.82
CA LEU A 58 0.41 -15.44 -12.00
C LEU A 58 -0.06 -15.90 -10.60
N GLY A 59 -1.37 -15.90 -10.35
CA GLY A 59 -1.98 -16.35 -9.10
C GLY A 59 -2.03 -15.29 -8.00
N ILE A 60 -1.78 -14.01 -8.32
CA ILE A 60 -2.01 -12.90 -7.39
C ILE A 60 -3.46 -12.46 -7.59
N VAL A 61 -4.36 -12.99 -6.79
CA VAL A 61 -5.82 -12.82 -6.93
C VAL A 61 -6.44 -12.35 -5.61
N ASP A 62 -7.61 -11.73 -5.69
CA ASP A 62 -8.39 -11.24 -4.54
C ASP A 62 -9.42 -12.24 -4.00
N ASP A 63 -9.22 -13.54 -4.29
CA ASP A 63 -10.15 -14.61 -3.95
C ASP A 63 -9.95 -15.22 -2.56
N HIS A 64 -8.93 -14.76 -1.81
CA HIS A 64 -8.53 -15.27 -0.50
C HIS A 64 -8.12 -16.75 -0.48
N SER A 65 -7.63 -17.27 -1.60
CA SER A 65 -7.30 -18.71 -1.76
C SER A 65 -6.17 -19.20 -0.85
N ASP A 66 -5.36 -18.29 -0.30
CA ASP A 66 -4.28 -18.58 0.65
C ASP A 66 -4.70 -18.42 2.12
N GLU A 67 -5.96 -18.03 2.41
CA GLU A 67 -6.43 -17.93 3.79
C GLU A 67 -6.61 -19.29 4.44
N THR A 68 -6.43 -19.33 5.75
CA THR A 68 -6.86 -20.44 6.60
C THR A 68 -7.94 -19.97 7.55
N LYS A 69 -9.10 -20.63 7.57
CA LYS A 69 -10.17 -20.30 8.50
C LYS A 69 -9.80 -20.70 9.92
N GLY A 70 -10.20 -19.88 10.88
CA GLY A 70 -10.12 -20.25 12.29
C GLY A 70 -10.97 -21.50 12.59
N THR A 71 -10.51 -22.32 13.50
CA THR A 71 -11.13 -23.58 13.90
C THR A 71 -11.40 -23.62 15.40
N GLY A 72 -12.20 -24.58 15.85
CA GLY A 72 -12.46 -24.82 17.27
C GLY A 72 -13.46 -23.88 17.94
N GLY A 73 -14.05 -22.92 17.20
CA GLY A 73 -15.09 -22.04 17.74
C GLY A 73 -16.36 -22.81 18.07
N LYS A 74 -16.80 -22.79 19.32
CA LYS A 74 -18.00 -23.49 19.76
C LYS A 74 -18.61 -22.89 21.02
N VAL A 75 -19.85 -23.30 21.30
CA VAL A 75 -20.52 -23.03 22.59
C VAL A 75 -20.98 -24.34 23.19
N VAL A 76 -20.56 -24.63 24.43
CA VAL A 76 -21.00 -25.80 25.20
C VAL A 76 -22.20 -25.42 26.03
N ILE A 77 -23.36 -26.01 25.77
CA ILE A 77 -24.62 -25.78 26.49
C ILE A 77 -24.70 -26.72 27.71
N GLY A 78 -25.07 -26.17 28.86
CA GLY A 78 -25.19 -26.90 30.09
C GLY A 78 -26.37 -26.43 30.96
N GLY A 79 -26.43 -26.97 32.16
CA GLY A 79 -27.42 -26.56 33.17
C GLY A 79 -28.82 -27.10 32.90
N THR A 80 -29.81 -26.42 33.45
CA THR A 80 -31.25 -26.79 33.35
C THR A 80 -32.02 -25.65 32.70
N TRP A 81 -32.84 -25.97 31.73
CA TRP A 81 -33.63 -25.01 30.97
C TRP A 81 -35.11 -25.14 31.23
N LEU A 82 -35.83 -24.04 31.29
CA LEU A 82 -37.26 -23.97 31.47
C LEU A 82 -37.96 -23.36 30.24
N ALA A 83 -39.22 -23.71 30.04
CA ALA A 83 -40.01 -23.11 28.99
C ALA A 83 -40.14 -21.59 29.16
N GLY A 84 -39.92 -20.85 28.07
CA GLY A 84 -39.91 -19.39 28.03
C GLY A 84 -38.51 -18.75 28.22
N GLU A 85 -37.51 -19.51 28.67
CA GLU A 85 -36.14 -19.02 28.72
C GLU A 85 -35.53 -18.93 27.32
N THR A 86 -34.57 -18.04 27.16
CA THR A 86 -33.88 -17.83 25.88
C THR A 86 -32.38 -18.10 25.97
N ALA A 87 -31.83 -18.63 24.88
CA ALA A 87 -30.40 -18.78 24.67
C ALA A 87 -30.02 -18.02 23.38
N THR A 88 -29.00 -17.20 23.43
CA THR A 88 -28.54 -16.36 22.29
C THR A 88 -27.07 -16.57 22.05
N ILE A 89 -26.70 -16.77 20.78
CA ILE A 89 -25.30 -16.77 20.32
C ILE A 89 -25.10 -15.56 19.41
N ALA A 90 -24.04 -14.81 19.68
CA ALA A 90 -23.61 -13.68 18.87
C ALA A 90 -22.13 -13.79 18.52
N ILE A 91 -21.75 -13.14 17.43
CA ILE A 91 -20.33 -12.88 17.07
C ILE A 91 -20.11 -11.39 17.16
N ASP A 92 -19.16 -10.99 18.00
CA ASP A 92 -19.03 -9.60 18.45
C ASP A 92 -20.42 -9.12 18.95
N ASP A 93 -20.91 -8.01 18.44
CA ASP A 93 -22.24 -7.49 18.76
C ASP A 93 -23.35 -7.96 17.79
N GLY A 94 -23.02 -8.82 16.83
CA GLY A 94 -23.98 -9.35 15.86
C GLY A 94 -24.65 -10.64 16.33
N VAL A 95 -25.95 -10.61 16.59
CA VAL A 95 -26.72 -11.80 16.99
C VAL A 95 -26.84 -12.76 15.80
N LEU A 96 -26.29 -13.98 15.94
CA LEU A 96 -26.48 -15.07 14.97
C LEU A 96 -27.86 -15.71 15.10
N ALA A 97 -28.22 -16.04 16.32
CA ALA A 97 -29.51 -16.66 16.63
C ALA A 97 -29.92 -16.49 18.10
N THR A 98 -31.22 -16.42 18.33
CA THR A 98 -31.85 -16.57 19.64
C THR A 98 -32.85 -17.73 19.56
N PHE A 99 -32.74 -18.69 20.46
CA PHE A 99 -33.69 -19.77 20.63
C PHE A 99 -34.48 -19.59 21.91
N THR A 100 -35.80 -19.68 21.82
CA THR A 100 -36.70 -19.68 23.01
C THR A 100 -37.11 -21.10 23.30
N VAL A 101 -36.84 -21.56 24.50
CA VAL A 101 -37.19 -22.90 24.99
C VAL A 101 -38.70 -23.04 25.07
N VAL A 102 -39.26 -24.07 24.46
CA VAL A 102 -40.70 -24.34 24.45
C VAL A 102 -41.05 -25.48 25.43
N ALA A 103 -42.31 -25.54 25.85
CA ALA A 103 -42.77 -26.60 26.73
C ALA A 103 -42.61 -27.97 26.07
N GLY A 104 -41.99 -28.93 26.75
CA GLY A 104 -41.70 -30.26 26.25
C GLY A 104 -40.37 -30.40 25.50
N SER A 105 -39.60 -29.30 25.32
CA SER A 105 -38.29 -29.26 24.68
C SER A 105 -37.29 -28.55 25.57
N THR A 106 -37.11 -29.01 26.81
CA THR A 106 -36.27 -28.41 27.86
C THR A 106 -34.95 -29.17 28.04
N ALA A 107 -34.71 -30.25 27.26
CA ALA A 107 -33.44 -30.95 27.31
C ALA A 107 -32.32 -30.09 26.66
N ILE A 108 -31.09 -30.27 27.13
CA ILE A 108 -29.92 -29.57 26.57
C ILE A 108 -29.83 -29.78 25.06
N SER A 109 -30.08 -31.02 24.58
CA SER A 109 -30.08 -31.35 23.17
C SER A 109 -31.11 -30.57 22.35
N ASP A 110 -32.26 -30.22 22.93
CA ASP A 110 -33.29 -29.42 22.26
C ASP A 110 -32.84 -27.97 22.09
N VAL A 111 -32.17 -27.42 23.11
CA VAL A 111 -31.59 -26.07 23.06
C VAL A 111 -30.46 -26.00 22.01
N VAL A 112 -29.58 -27.02 21.99
CA VAL A 112 -28.51 -27.16 21.00
C VAL A 112 -29.05 -27.23 19.58
N THR A 113 -30.02 -28.14 19.34
CA THR A 113 -30.65 -28.28 18.03
C THR A 113 -31.39 -26.99 17.62
N GLY A 114 -32.12 -26.38 18.55
CA GLY A 114 -32.84 -25.13 18.27
C GLY A 114 -31.94 -23.97 17.89
N LEU A 115 -30.83 -23.78 18.59
CA LEU A 115 -29.83 -22.75 18.25
C LEU A 115 -29.12 -23.05 16.92
N LYS A 116 -28.68 -24.31 16.71
CA LYS A 116 -28.06 -24.75 15.46
C LYS A 116 -28.99 -24.48 14.26
N ASP A 117 -30.25 -24.90 14.37
CA ASP A 117 -31.21 -24.73 13.28
C ASP A 117 -31.52 -23.24 13.03
N ALA A 118 -31.61 -22.42 14.07
CA ALA A 118 -31.79 -20.97 13.95
C ALA A 118 -30.58 -20.27 13.28
N ILE A 119 -29.35 -20.65 13.64
CA ILE A 119 -28.15 -20.14 12.96
C ILE A 119 -28.17 -20.50 11.47
N ASN A 120 -28.41 -21.78 11.15
CA ASN A 120 -28.42 -22.25 9.77
C ASN A 120 -29.60 -21.66 8.96
N ALA A 121 -30.75 -21.39 9.59
CA ALA A 121 -31.87 -20.69 8.97
C ALA A 121 -31.53 -19.23 8.67
N GLY A 122 -30.82 -18.53 9.56
CA GLY A 122 -30.33 -17.17 9.34
C GLY A 122 -29.39 -17.06 8.15
N THR A 123 -28.61 -18.12 7.82
CA THR A 123 -27.81 -18.19 6.61
C THR A 123 -28.67 -18.35 5.35
N ALA A 124 -29.82 -19.03 5.45
CA ALA A 124 -30.71 -19.36 4.32
C ALA A 124 -31.76 -18.28 4.05
N THR A 125 -32.19 -17.52 5.04
CA THR A 125 -33.34 -16.59 4.97
C THR A 125 -32.93 -15.17 5.38
N GLY A 126 -33.34 -14.16 4.63
CA GLY A 126 -33.34 -12.71 4.95
C GLY A 126 -32.05 -12.08 5.48
N ILE A 127 -31.57 -12.49 6.63
CA ILE A 127 -30.30 -12.02 7.23
C ILE A 127 -29.22 -13.04 6.90
N LYS A 128 -28.43 -12.73 5.88
CA LYS A 128 -27.37 -13.64 5.39
C LYS A 128 -26.05 -13.35 6.09
N HIS A 129 -25.87 -13.82 7.30
CA HIS A 129 -24.61 -13.66 8.02
C HIS A 129 -23.49 -14.63 7.56
N GLY A 130 -23.85 -15.72 6.83
CA GLY A 130 -22.87 -16.68 6.28
C GLY A 130 -22.32 -17.70 7.28
N TRP A 131 -22.60 -17.55 8.58
CA TRP A 131 -22.21 -18.50 9.61
C TRP A 131 -23.08 -19.76 9.58
N THR A 132 -22.45 -20.92 9.81
CA THR A 132 -23.16 -22.20 9.96
C THR A 132 -22.81 -22.86 11.27
N ALA A 133 -23.66 -23.76 11.74
CA ALA A 133 -23.47 -24.49 12.97
C ALA A 133 -23.69 -25.99 12.78
N GLY A 134 -22.81 -26.79 13.41
CA GLY A 134 -22.95 -28.22 13.64
C GLY A 134 -23.27 -28.50 15.10
N GLU A 135 -23.45 -29.76 15.46
CA GLU A 135 -23.60 -30.21 16.86
C GLU A 135 -22.73 -31.43 17.11
N THR A 136 -22.14 -31.50 18.31
CA THR A 136 -21.34 -32.63 18.76
C THR A 136 -21.77 -33.02 20.19
N GLY A 137 -21.97 -34.33 20.39
CA GLY A 137 -22.28 -34.91 21.70
C GLY A 137 -23.62 -34.47 22.33
N GLY A 138 -24.50 -33.76 21.59
CA GLY A 138 -25.76 -33.26 22.09
C GLY A 138 -25.65 -32.08 23.09
N THR A 139 -24.44 -31.54 23.30
CA THR A 139 -24.16 -30.42 24.17
C THR A 139 -23.43 -29.27 23.48
N ASP A 140 -22.68 -29.56 22.43
CA ASP A 140 -21.82 -28.60 21.77
C ASP A 140 -22.43 -28.09 20.48
N ILE A 141 -22.38 -26.78 20.29
CA ILE A 141 -22.72 -26.10 19.03
C ILE A 141 -21.40 -25.69 18.40
N ASP A 142 -20.97 -26.40 17.36
CA ASP A 142 -19.73 -26.12 16.63
C ASP A 142 -20.00 -25.07 15.54
N LEU A 143 -19.35 -23.91 15.65
CA LEU A 143 -19.53 -22.82 14.71
C LEU A 143 -18.52 -22.92 13.56
N THR A 144 -18.98 -22.60 12.35
CA THR A 144 -18.13 -22.49 11.17
C THR A 144 -18.23 -21.07 10.62
N GLN A 145 -17.10 -20.38 10.56
CA GLN A 145 -17.05 -19.02 10.01
C GLN A 145 -17.18 -19.03 8.48
N PRO A 146 -17.77 -17.98 7.89
CA PRO A 146 -17.76 -17.78 6.43
C PRO A 146 -16.33 -17.66 5.89
N ALA A 147 -16.17 -17.74 4.58
CA ALA A 147 -14.92 -17.42 3.91
C ALA A 147 -14.61 -15.92 3.99
N LYS A 148 -13.36 -15.57 3.74
CA LYS A 148 -12.86 -14.19 3.69
C LYS A 148 -12.85 -13.46 5.04
N LEU A 149 -12.74 -14.18 6.13
CA LEU A 149 -12.58 -13.59 7.46
C LEU A 149 -11.16 -13.73 8.00
N GLY A 150 -10.35 -14.63 7.43
CA GLY A 150 -8.95 -14.78 7.81
C GLY A 150 -8.75 -14.91 9.32
N ILE A 151 -8.08 -13.93 9.89
CA ILE A 151 -7.77 -13.87 11.34
C ILE A 151 -8.83 -13.14 12.17
N VAL A 152 -9.87 -12.55 11.58
CA VAL A 152 -10.81 -11.60 12.24
C VAL A 152 -11.36 -12.14 13.56
N ASN A 153 -11.63 -13.43 13.64
CA ASN A 153 -12.24 -14.05 14.82
C ASN A 153 -11.24 -14.88 15.66
N ASN A 154 -9.93 -14.74 15.44
CA ASN A 154 -8.93 -15.48 16.20
C ASN A 154 -8.78 -14.97 17.65
N GLY A 155 -8.91 -15.86 18.62
CA GLY A 155 -8.74 -15.52 20.02
C GLY A 155 -9.83 -14.55 20.51
N GLY A 156 -9.48 -13.65 21.43
CA GLY A 156 -10.40 -12.61 21.91
C GLY A 156 -11.65 -13.13 22.60
N SER A 157 -12.76 -12.38 22.48
CA SER A 157 -14.10 -12.72 23.01
C SER A 157 -15.16 -12.53 21.93
N HIS A 158 -14.86 -13.00 20.71
CA HIS A 158 -15.76 -12.82 19.54
C HIS A 158 -17.05 -13.63 19.67
N ILE A 159 -16.97 -14.92 20.12
CA ILE A 159 -18.15 -15.72 20.37
C ILE A 159 -18.69 -15.34 21.73
N VAL A 160 -19.91 -14.81 21.74
CA VAL A 160 -20.65 -14.39 22.94
C VAL A 160 -21.88 -15.24 23.11
N PHE A 161 -22.12 -15.72 24.32
CA PHE A 161 -23.34 -16.42 24.70
C PHE A 161 -24.05 -15.64 25.80
N THR A 162 -25.36 -15.47 25.66
CA THR A 162 -26.22 -14.85 26.66
C THR A 162 -27.51 -15.66 26.83
N GLU A 163 -28.04 -15.72 28.05
CA GLU A 163 -29.26 -16.44 28.38
C GLU A 163 -30.13 -15.63 29.36
N THR A 164 -31.42 -15.96 29.39
CA THR A 164 -32.35 -15.49 30.41
C THR A 164 -32.61 -16.55 31.46
N SER A 165 -31.98 -17.71 31.37
CA SER A 165 -32.14 -18.82 32.30
C SER A 165 -31.48 -18.54 33.65
N ALA A 166 -32.11 -18.97 34.73
CA ALA A 166 -31.53 -18.92 36.09
C ALA A 166 -30.50 -20.06 36.33
N SER A 167 -30.53 -21.14 35.52
CA SER A 167 -29.74 -22.36 35.74
C SER A 167 -29.16 -22.94 34.46
N GLY A 168 -29.62 -22.50 33.30
CA GLY A 168 -29.00 -22.83 32.00
C GLY A 168 -27.69 -22.09 31.86
N THR A 169 -26.75 -22.68 31.13
CA THR A 169 -25.43 -22.09 30.88
C THR A 169 -24.99 -22.33 29.44
N GLY A 170 -24.11 -21.46 28.96
CA GLY A 170 -23.35 -21.67 27.71
C GLY A 170 -21.93 -21.17 27.88
N THR A 171 -20.97 -22.02 27.55
CA THR A 171 -19.54 -21.69 27.66
C THR A 171 -18.93 -21.60 26.25
N PRO A 172 -18.60 -20.38 25.77
CA PRO A 172 -17.97 -20.20 24.46
C PRO A 172 -16.48 -20.58 24.49
N THR A 173 -16.04 -21.22 23.42
CA THR A 173 -14.62 -21.41 23.06
C THR A 173 -14.38 -20.64 21.76
N GLN A 174 -13.33 -19.83 21.76
CA GLN A 174 -13.03 -18.94 20.63
C GLN A 174 -12.30 -19.69 19.50
N PHE A 175 -12.33 -19.11 18.30
CA PHE A 175 -11.57 -19.61 17.14
C PHE A 175 -10.08 -19.42 17.33
N THR A 176 -9.30 -20.34 16.76
CA THR A 176 -7.83 -20.27 16.73
C THR A 176 -7.30 -20.77 15.38
N GLY A 177 -6.05 -20.41 15.05
CA GLY A 177 -5.33 -20.94 13.89
C GLY A 177 -5.78 -20.38 12.53
N GLY A 178 -6.62 -19.36 12.51
CA GLY A 178 -6.91 -18.62 11.28
C GLY A 178 -5.67 -17.86 10.80
N VAL A 179 -5.47 -17.82 9.49
CA VAL A 179 -4.40 -17.07 8.81
C VAL A 179 -5.04 -16.20 7.74
N GLY A 180 -4.69 -14.92 7.74
CA GLY A 180 -5.20 -13.98 6.75
C GLY A 180 -4.62 -14.20 5.37
N SER A 181 -5.35 -13.80 4.35
CA SER A 181 -4.84 -13.83 2.97
C SER A 181 -3.80 -12.75 2.75
N TYR A 182 -2.63 -13.14 2.27
CA TYR A 182 -1.60 -12.21 1.80
C TYR A 182 -1.77 -11.86 0.32
N PHE A 183 -2.40 -12.75 -0.46
CA PHE A 183 -2.60 -12.52 -1.90
C PHE A 183 -3.50 -11.32 -2.16
N VAL A 184 -4.52 -11.07 -1.33
CA VAL A 184 -5.37 -9.87 -1.44
C VAL A 184 -4.59 -8.58 -1.20
N VAL A 185 -3.57 -8.60 -0.34
CA VAL A 185 -2.70 -7.45 -0.08
C VAL A 185 -1.79 -7.18 -1.27
N LEU A 186 -1.21 -8.22 -1.87
CA LEU A 186 -0.42 -8.11 -3.10
C LEU A 186 -1.28 -7.54 -4.24
N HIS A 187 -2.48 -8.14 -4.44
CA HIS A 187 -3.43 -7.72 -5.46
C HIS A 187 -3.79 -6.25 -5.29
N TYR A 188 -4.15 -5.83 -4.08
CA TYR A 188 -4.49 -4.44 -3.77
C TYR A 188 -3.40 -3.44 -4.21
N HIS A 189 -2.15 -3.67 -3.84
CA HIS A 189 -1.07 -2.76 -4.21
C HIS A 189 -0.81 -2.71 -5.71
N ILE A 190 -0.95 -3.84 -6.39
CA ILE A 190 -0.78 -3.93 -7.85
C ILE A 190 -1.95 -3.26 -8.57
N GLU A 191 -3.18 -3.49 -8.11
CA GLU A 191 -4.39 -2.84 -8.61
C GLU A 191 -4.28 -1.32 -8.48
N GLU A 192 -3.92 -0.82 -7.30
CA GLU A 192 -3.75 0.61 -7.04
C GLU A 192 -2.66 1.24 -7.93
N TYR A 193 -1.57 0.53 -8.17
CA TYR A 193 -0.54 0.98 -9.10
C TYR A 193 -1.09 1.13 -10.53
N PHE A 194 -1.73 0.08 -11.07
CA PHE A 194 -2.27 0.12 -12.43
C PHE A 194 -3.50 1.00 -12.57
N ARG A 195 -4.24 1.25 -11.50
CA ARG A 195 -5.33 2.23 -11.48
C ARG A 195 -4.82 3.64 -11.80
N LEU A 196 -3.68 4.02 -11.22
CA LEU A 196 -3.07 5.34 -11.45
C LEU A 196 -2.18 5.37 -12.70
N GLN A 197 -1.51 4.27 -13.02
CA GLN A 197 -0.65 4.14 -14.20
C GLN A 197 -1.04 2.93 -15.07
N PRO A 198 -2.15 3.01 -15.81
CA PRO A 198 -2.69 1.86 -16.55
C PRO A 198 -1.77 1.30 -17.65
N LYS A 199 -0.80 2.10 -18.11
CA LYS A 199 0.19 1.71 -19.13
C LYS A 199 1.59 1.53 -18.54
N GLY A 200 1.70 1.51 -17.21
CA GLY A 200 2.95 1.31 -16.51
C GLY A 200 3.48 -0.11 -16.70
N VAL A 201 4.75 -0.26 -16.42
CA VAL A 201 5.41 -1.58 -16.34
C VAL A 201 6.01 -1.70 -14.96
N THR A 202 5.70 -2.79 -14.27
CA THR A 202 6.28 -3.05 -12.95
C THR A 202 6.91 -4.43 -12.86
N HIS A 203 7.96 -4.52 -12.06
CA HIS A 203 8.58 -5.79 -11.68
C HIS A 203 8.14 -6.10 -10.26
N ILE A 204 7.58 -7.28 -10.04
CA ILE A 204 7.11 -7.71 -8.72
C ILE A 204 8.10 -8.74 -8.18
N GLY A 205 8.67 -8.46 -7.02
CA GLY A 205 9.49 -9.39 -6.26
C GLY A 205 8.76 -9.83 -4.98
N ILE A 206 8.61 -11.14 -4.78
CA ILE A 206 8.03 -11.72 -3.55
C ILE A 206 9.12 -12.55 -2.86
N PHE A 207 9.63 -12.02 -1.76
CA PHE A 207 10.76 -12.60 -1.06
C PHE A 207 10.35 -13.29 0.25
N ALA A 208 11.22 -14.09 0.82
CA ALA A 208 10.98 -14.69 2.12
C ALA A 208 11.12 -13.63 3.22
N GLN A 209 10.27 -13.72 4.25
CA GLN A 209 10.46 -12.92 5.46
C GLN A 209 11.76 -13.30 6.17
N GLY A 210 12.45 -12.31 6.67
CA GLY A 210 13.69 -12.41 7.42
C GLY A 210 14.04 -11.04 8.01
N THR A 211 15.17 -10.92 8.66
CA THR A 211 15.67 -9.61 9.09
C THR A 211 15.93 -8.73 7.87
N TYR A 212 15.31 -7.57 7.84
CA TYR A 212 15.38 -6.65 6.70
C TYR A 212 16.79 -6.07 6.51
N ASP A 213 17.38 -6.27 5.34
CA ASP A 213 18.69 -5.75 4.94
C ASP A 213 18.68 -5.03 3.57
N ALA A 214 17.51 -4.92 2.96
CA ALA A 214 17.25 -4.26 1.68
C ALA A 214 17.98 -4.86 0.46
N VAL A 215 18.61 -6.03 0.56
CA VAL A 215 19.35 -6.66 -0.55
C VAL A 215 18.45 -6.98 -1.74
N GLU A 216 17.15 -7.13 -1.52
CA GLU A 216 16.16 -7.36 -2.57
C GLU A 216 16.03 -6.18 -3.52
N ALA A 217 16.35 -4.95 -3.06
CA ALA A 217 16.36 -3.77 -3.93
C ALA A 217 17.48 -3.86 -4.99
N GLN A 218 18.65 -4.41 -4.62
CA GLN A 218 19.70 -4.74 -5.58
C GLN A 218 19.24 -5.85 -6.53
N THR A 219 18.67 -6.91 -5.98
CA THR A 219 18.25 -8.11 -6.74
C THR A 219 17.23 -7.76 -7.82
N ILE A 220 16.19 -6.97 -7.49
CA ILE A 220 15.15 -6.60 -8.46
C ILE A 220 15.68 -5.61 -9.51
N GLN A 221 16.58 -4.69 -9.13
CA GLN A 221 17.22 -3.76 -10.06
C GLN A 221 18.14 -4.49 -11.03
N ASP A 222 18.87 -5.50 -10.57
CA ASP A 222 19.73 -6.34 -11.42
C ASP A 222 18.90 -7.20 -12.37
N PHE A 223 17.80 -7.79 -11.90
CA PHE A 223 16.85 -8.50 -12.76
C PHE A 223 16.30 -7.60 -13.87
N ALA A 224 16.03 -6.34 -13.56
CA ALA A 224 15.58 -5.34 -14.53
C ALA A 224 16.73 -4.68 -15.33
N ASN A 225 17.95 -5.21 -15.27
CA ASN A 225 19.14 -4.68 -15.96
C ASN A 225 19.42 -3.19 -15.64
N GLY A 226 19.13 -2.71 -14.45
CA GLY A 226 19.31 -1.32 -14.06
C GLY A 226 18.27 -0.36 -14.66
N GLU A 227 17.16 -0.87 -15.17
CA GLU A 227 16.16 -0.06 -15.88
C GLU A 227 15.07 0.51 -14.99
N LEU A 228 14.91 0.03 -13.75
CA LEU A 228 13.93 0.60 -12.82
C LEU A 228 14.30 2.04 -12.43
N ARG A 229 13.28 2.85 -12.23
CA ARG A 229 13.40 4.27 -11.85
C ARG A 229 12.86 4.54 -10.46
N GLN A 230 11.90 3.78 -10.02
CA GLN A 230 11.28 3.84 -8.70
C GLN A 230 10.97 2.45 -8.17
N LEU A 231 11.00 2.33 -6.84
CA LEU A 231 10.78 1.09 -6.13
C LEU A 231 9.75 1.33 -5.02
N GLY A 232 8.76 0.46 -4.91
CA GLY A 232 7.90 0.34 -3.74
C GLY A 232 8.41 -0.79 -2.86
N ILE A 233 8.59 -0.52 -1.58
CA ILE A 233 8.99 -1.53 -0.59
C ILE A 233 7.86 -1.65 0.44
N TYR A 234 7.28 -2.84 0.54
CA TYR A 234 6.22 -3.18 1.46
C TYR A 234 6.73 -4.16 2.52
N LEU A 235 7.08 -3.62 3.70
CA LEU A 235 7.69 -4.34 4.83
C LEU A 235 6.70 -4.47 6.00
N SER A 236 5.50 -4.97 5.75
CA SER A 236 4.42 -5.01 6.75
C SER A 236 4.57 -6.05 7.85
N HIS A 237 5.59 -6.89 7.82
CA HIS A 237 5.86 -7.91 8.84
C HIS A 237 6.86 -7.44 9.91
N GLU A 238 7.46 -6.27 9.75
CA GLU A 238 8.34 -5.64 10.74
C GLU A 238 7.78 -4.29 11.18
N VAL A 239 7.77 -4.07 12.49
CA VAL A 239 7.42 -2.76 13.06
C VAL A 239 8.40 -1.70 12.55
N PHE A 240 7.88 -0.52 12.23
CA PHE A 240 8.67 0.57 11.70
C PHE A 240 9.83 0.97 12.62
N ALA A 241 11.02 1.06 12.05
CA ALA A 241 12.21 1.64 12.65
C ALA A 241 12.95 2.50 11.61
N SER A 242 13.42 3.68 12.00
CA SER A 242 14.13 4.59 11.09
C SER A 242 15.42 4.00 10.49
N SER A 243 16.00 2.99 11.15
CA SER A 243 17.13 2.21 10.63
C SER A 243 16.81 1.47 9.33
N GLN A 244 15.56 1.06 9.11
CA GLN A 244 15.13 0.40 7.86
C GLN A 244 15.32 1.33 6.66
N LEU A 245 15.01 2.63 6.81
CA LEU A 245 15.24 3.64 5.78
C LEU A 245 16.75 3.82 5.50
N THR A 246 17.58 3.78 6.54
CA THR A 246 19.03 3.94 6.40
C THR A 246 19.69 2.73 5.75
N VAL A 247 19.24 1.52 6.07
CA VAL A 247 19.67 0.28 5.40
C VAL A 247 19.29 0.33 3.92
N THR A 248 18.06 0.71 3.60
CA THR A 248 17.60 0.90 2.22
C THR A 248 18.47 1.91 1.48
N GLN A 249 18.75 3.08 2.09
CA GLN A 249 19.59 4.11 1.48
C GLN A 249 21.01 3.58 1.18
N GLY A 250 21.55 2.74 2.04
CA GLY A 250 22.86 2.11 1.83
C GLY A 250 22.92 1.32 0.52
N VAL A 251 21.91 0.49 0.26
CA VAL A 251 21.79 -0.28 -0.99
C VAL A 251 21.56 0.64 -2.19
N LEU A 252 20.72 1.67 -2.06
CA LEU A 252 20.49 2.63 -3.15
C LEU A 252 21.75 3.45 -3.49
N ASN A 253 22.62 3.75 -2.52
CA ASN A 253 23.91 4.37 -2.78
C ASN A 253 24.85 3.42 -3.55
N THR A 254 24.84 2.13 -3.27
CA THR A 254 25.59 1.12 -4.03
C THR A 254 25.12 1.11 -5.48
N LEU A 255 23.80 1.04 -5.70
CA LEU A 255 23.20 1.10 -7.05
C LEU A 255 23.55 2.40 -7.78
N GLU A 256 23.60 3.53 -7.10
CA GLU A 256 24.03 4.81 -7.69
C GLU A 256 25.50 4.74 -8.17
N THR A 257 26.39 4.14 -7.37
CA THR A 257 27.81 3.96 -7.79
C THR A 257 27.96 2.98 -8.95
N GLU A 258 27.04 2.02 -9.08
CA GLU A 258 26.96 1.10 -10.22
C GLU A 258 26.29 1.70 -11.47
N ASN A 259 25.94 2.97 -11.45
CA ASN A 259 25.20 3.69 -12.49
C ASN A 259 23.79 3.14 -12.75
N LYS A 260 23.15 2.60 -11.73
CA LYS A 260 21.76 2.09 -11.72
C LYS A 260 20.91 2.85 -10.71
N PRO A 261 20.88 4.21 -10.71
CA PRO A 261 20.23 4.98 -9.67
C PRO A 261 18.74 4.65 -9.56
N LEU A 262 18.26 4.54 -8.33
CA LEU A 262 16.91 4.12 -7.98
C LEU A 262 16.45 4.92 -6.76
N SER A 263 15.17 5.30 -6.70
CA SER A 263 14.53 5.90 -5.54
C SER A 263 13.44 4.99 -5.01
N ALA A 264 13.19 4.99 -3.70
CA ALA A 264 12.22 4.11 -3.07
C ALA A 264 11.14 4.87 -2.30
N VAL A 265 9.89 4.42 -2.41
CA VAL A 265 8.80 4.70 -1.48
C VAL A 265 8.65 3.49 -0.57
N PHE A 266 8.61 3.73 0.74
CA PHE A 266 8.75 2.70 1.76
C PHE A 266 7.53 2.69 2.68
N HIS A 267 6.99 1.50 2.96
CA HIS A 267 5.97 1.27 3.97
C HIS A 267 6.42 0.14 4.91
N SER A 268 6.21 0.32 6.20
CA SER A 268 6.46 -0.67 7.24
C SER A 268 5.27 -0.73 8.20
N ASP A 269 5.20 -1.74 9.06
CA ASP A 269 4.11 -1.85 10.03
C ASP A 269 4.12 -0.71 11.05
N LEU A 270 3.05 0.06 11.05
CA LEU A 270 2.80 1.19 11.96
C LEU A 270 1.60 0.94 12.88
N SER A 271 0.97 -0.23 12.81
CA SER A 271 -0.28 -0.53 13.53
C SER A 271 -0.16 -0.38 15.05
N SER A 272 1.03 -0.59 15.60
CA SER A 272 1.35 -0.42 17.03
C SER A 272 1.98 0.93 17.38
N ALA A 273 2.23 1.80 16.40
CA ALA A 273 2.85 3.10 16.61
C ALA A 273 1.83 4.16 17.02
N THR A 274 2.32 5.25 17.61
CA THR A 274 1.53 6.44 17.90
C THR A 274 2.07 7.61 17.09
N LEU A 275 1.22 8.33 16.35
CA LEU A 275 1.63 9.43 15.46
C LEU A 275 2.50 10.48 16.14
N SER A 276 2.18 10.85 17.37
CA SER A 276 2.92 11.89 18.12
C SER A 276 4.30 11.43 18.61
N THR A 277 4.61 10.14 18.51
CA THR A 277 5.91 9.59 18.95
C THR A 277 6.75 9.06 17.79
N LEU A 278 6.28 9.24 16.55
CA LEU A 278 7.08 8.90 15.38
C LEU A 278 8.38 9.72 15.35
N PRO A 279 9.52 9.08 15.01
CA PRO A 279 10.81 9.78 14.98
C PRO A 279 10.86 10.82 13.86
N ASP A 280 11.63 11.89 14.06
CA ASP A 280 11.94 12.84 13.00
C ASP A 280 12.90 12.18 11.99
N ILE A 281 12.39 11.85 10.79
CA ILE A 281 13.18 11.26 9.71
C ILE A 281 13.84 12.31 8.81
N SER A 282 13.46 13.58 8.92
CA SER A 282 14.10 14.68 8.19
C SER A 282 15.57 14.87 8.61
N ALA A 283 15.90 14.47 9.85
CA ALA A 283 17.27 14.52 10.36
C ALA A 283 18.19 13.39 9.86
N LEU A 284 17.65 12.40 9.13
CA LEU A 284 18.43 11.33 8.51
C LEU A 284 19.17 11.84 7.26
N SER A 285 20.03 11.01 6.69
CA SER A 285 20.76 11.35 5.44
C SER A 285 20.29 10.48 4.27
N ASN A 286 19.01 10.16 4.24
CA ASN A 286 18.43 9.19 3.31
C ASN A 286 17.77 9.90 2.12
N LYS A 287 18.59 10.37 1.18
CA LYS A 287 18.19 11.23 0.04
C LYS A 287 17.27 10.55 -0.98
N LYS A 288 17.20 9.21 -1.01
CA LYS A 288 16.45 8.45 -2.05
C LYS A 288 15.31 7.61 -1.48
N VAL A 289 14.99 7.74 -0.20
CA VAL A 289 13.93 6.97 0.46
C VAL A 289 12.88 7.90 1.03
N SER A 290 11.62 7.64 0.71
CA SER A 290 10.45 8.36 1.21
C SER A 290 9.59 7.42 2.04
N MET A 291 9.19 7.80 3.26
CA MET A 291 8.37 6.97 4.16
C MET A 291 6.89 7.33 4.04
N LEU A 292 6.07 6.31 3.82
CA LEU A 292 4.62 6.40 3.68
C LEU A 292 3.93 6.01 4.98
N ILE A 293 3.03 6.88 5.48
CA ILE A 293 2.23 6.63 6.68
C ILE A 293 0.72 6.82 6.45
N GLY A 294 0.30 7.02 5.20
CA GLY A 294 -1.11 7.14 4.85
C GLY A 294 -1.79 5.79 4.69
N GLU A 295 -3.10 5.73 4.91
CA GLU A 295 -3.93 4.54 4.74
C GLU A 295 -5.38 4.89 4.39
N GLU A 296 -6.19 3.89 4.02
CA GLU A 296 -7.62 4.06 3.79
C GLU A 296 -8.39 4.20 5.09
N GLY A 297 -9.21 5.25 5.21
CA GLY A 297 -9.94 5.53 6.43
C GLY A 297 -11.11 4.57 6.71
N ASP A 298 -11.62 3.86 5.72
CA ASP A 298 -12.67 2.88 5.92
C ASP A 298 -12.22 1.68 6.76
N TYR A 299 -10.90 1.40 6.83
CA TYR A 299 -10.35 0.35 7.69
C TYR A 299 -10.39 0.69 9.17
N HIS A 300 -10.46 1.97 9.51
CA HIS A 300 -10.34 2.49 10.88
C HIS A 300 -11.64 3.12 11.41
N GLN A 301 -12.78 2.82 10.80
CA GLN A 301 -14.06 3.23 11.36
C GLN A 301 -14.32 2.52 12.69
N PRO A 302 -15.11 3.13 13.63
CA PRO A 302 -15.47 2.48 14.87
C PRO A 302 -16.09 1.10 14.65
N ALA A 303 -15.81 0.15 15.55
CA ALA A 303 -16.51 -1.13 15.53
C ALA A 303 -18.02 -0.94 15.72
N TYR A 304 -18.82 -1.82 15.12
CA TYR A 304 -20.26 -1.84 15.34
C TYR A 304 -20.56 -2.14 16.81
N ASP A 305 -21.50 -1.41 17.38
CA ASP A 305 -22.03 -1.55 18.73
C ASP A 305 -23.56 -1.70 18.64
N ASN A 306 -24.10 -2.83 19.07
CA ASN A 306 -25.52 -3.15 18.97
C ASN A 306 -26.41 -2.28 19.87
N THR A 307 -25.84 -1.58 20.85
CA THR A 307 -26.54 -0.68 21.78
C THR A 307 -26.60 0.76 21.26
N LYS A 308 -25.73 1.12 20.34
CA LYS A 308 -25.65 2.46 19.75
C LYS A 308 -26.77 2.69 18.75
N ALA A 309 -27.41 3.87 18.82
CA ALA A 309 -28.27 4.35 17.76
C ALA A 309 -27.44 5.01 16.66
N TYR A 310 -27.52 4.50 15.45
CA TYR A 310 -26.82 5.01 14.28
C TYR A 310 -27.75 5.89 13.44
N LEU A 311 -27.24 7.00 12.95
CA LEU A 311 -27.91 7.85 11.98
C LEU A 311 -27.58 7.41 10.55
N SER A 312 -28.37 7.83 9.56
CA SER A 312 -28.07 7.58 8.16
C SER A 312 -26.71 8.20 7.78
N GLY A 313 -25.86 7.42 7.13
CA GLY A 313 -24.53 7.84 6.69
C GLY A 313 -23.40 7.59 7.71
N GLU A 314 -23.69 7.09 8.91
CA GLU A 314 -22.62 6.69 9.83
C GLU A 314 -21.95 5.40 9.36
N LYS A 315 -20.63 5.36 9.48
CA LYS A 315 -19.79 4.23 9.08
C LYS A 315 -19.34 3.42 10.31
N VAL A 316 -19.20 2.10 10.09
CA VAL A 316 -18.69 1.17 11.11
C VAL A 316 -17.84 0.09 10.44
N THR A 317 -16.99 -0.57 11.21
CA THR A 317 -16.35 -1.84 10.84
C THR A 317 -17.05 -2.99 11.57
N PHE A 318 -17.22 -4.10 10.89
CA PHE A 318 -17.81 -5.30 11.44
C PHE A 318 -17.41 -6.53 10.63
N GLN A 319 -16.92 -7.58 11.30
CA GLN A 319 -16.57 -8.86 10.69
C GLN A 319 -15.74 -8.69 9.40
N GLY A 320 -14.61 -7.99 9.50
CA GLY A 320 -13.67 -7.80 8.40
C GLY A 320 -14.15 -6.93 7.25
N LYS A 321 -15.21 -6.13 7.45
CA LYS A 321 -15.76 -5.24 6.42
C LYS A 321 -16.10 -3.86 6.98
N ALA A 322 -16.12 -2.87 6.10
CA ALA A 322 -16.63 -1.54 6.37
C ALA A 322 -18.06 -1.39 5.84
N TYR A 323 -18.92 -0.75 6.62
CA TYR A 323 -20.34 -0.55 6.31
C TYR A 323 -20.75 0.91 6.54
N ILE A 324 -21.80 1.32 5.81
CA ILE A 324 -22.48 2.59 6.00
C ILE A 324 -23.98 2.37 6.23
N SER A 325 -24.55 3.05 7.22
CA SER A 325 -25.97 2.95 7.52
C SER A 325 -26.83 3.65 6.47
N LYS A 326 -27.89 2.97 5.99
CA LYS A 326 -28.87 3.52 5.01
C LYS A 326 -29.88 4.47 5.65
N ALA A 327 -30.20 4.20 6.90
CA ALA A 327 -31.20 4.95 7.68
C ALA A 327 -30.89 4.80 9.16
N ALA A 328 -31.57 5.58 10.00
CA ALA A 328 -31.45 5.42 11.44
C ALA A 328 -31.77 3.98 11.86
N THR A 329 -30.87 3.36 12.66
CA THR A 329 -30.98 1.96 13.08
C THR A 329 -30.34 1.74 14.44
N THR A 330 -30.85 0.77 15.21
CA THR A 330 -30.30 0.32 16.50
C THR A 330 -30.51 -1.17 16.61
N GLY A 331 -29.51 -1.93 17.08
CA GLY A 331 -29.62 -3.36 17.32
C GLY A 331 -29.66 -4.24 16.05
N ASN A 332 -29.50 -3.65 14.86
CA ASN A 332 -29.44 -4.39 13.60
C ASN A 332 -28.01 -4.50 13.12
N ALA A 333 -27.44 -5.71 13.17
CA ALA A 333 -26.06 -5.95 12.77
C ALA A 333 -25.81 -5.62 11.28
N PRO A 334 -24.57 -5.24 10.89
CA PRO A 334 -24.25 -4.76 9.54
C PRO A 334 -24.49 -5.76 8.40
N TRP A 335 -24.62 -7.05 8.65
CA TRP A 335 -25.07 -8.02 7.65
C TRP A 335 -26.55 -7.89 7.25
N ASP A 336 -27.36 -7.09 7.98
CA ASP A 336 -28.72 -6.74 7.55
C ASP A 336 -28.67 -5.72 6.41
N ALA A 337 -28.69 -6.22 5.19
CA ALA A 337 -28.66 -5.42 3.97
C ALA A 337 -29.84 -4.43 3.82
N SER A 338 -30.90 -4.54 4.62
CA SER A 338 -31.99 -3.56 4.64
C SER A 338 -31.61 -2.26 5.39
N LYS A 339 -30.65 -2.35 6.31
CA LYS A 339 -30.21 -1.25 7.18
C LYS A 339 -28.84 -0.72 6.79
N TRP A 340 -27.97 -1.57 6.25
CA TRP A 340 -26.59 -1.26 5.96
C TRP A 340 -26.24 -1.50 4.49
N THR A 341 -25.25 -0.75 4.01
CA THR A 341 -24.57 -1.02 2.75
C THR A 341 -23.13 -1.38 3.08
N GLU A 342 -22.67 -2.52 2.58
CA GLU A 342 -21.26 -2.88 2.58
C GLU A 342 -20.52 -1.89 1.66
N LEU A 343 -19.44 -1.31 2.15
CA LEU A 343 -18.57 -0.40 1.40
C LEU A 343 -17.45 -1.19 0.74
N ARG A 344 -16.72 -1.97 1.54
CA ARG A 344 -15.57 -2.76 1.11
C ARG A 344 -15.14 -3.78 2.16
N GLU A 345 -14.29 -4.71 1.74
CA GLU A 345 -13.53 -5.54 2.66
C GLU A 345 -12.50 -4.68 3.41
N ASN A 346 -12.32 -4.93 4.70
CA ASN A 346 -11.27 -4.34 5.51
C ASN A 346 -10.03 -5.22 5.43
N LEU A 347 -9.17 -4.94 4.45
CA LEU A 347 -8.00 -5.77 4.16
C LEU A 347 -7.06 -5.88 5.36
N GLN A 348 -6.92 -4.82 6.16
CA GLN A 348 -6.10 -4.86 7.37
C GLN A 348 -6.66 -5.85 8.40
N ALA A 349 -7.96 -5.81 8.69
CA ALA A 349 -8.58 -6.73 9.63
C ALA A 349 -8.53 -8.18 9.14
N ILE A 350 -8.76 -8.42 7.85
CA ILE A 350 -8.79 -9.75 7.25
C ILE A 350 -7.39 -10.36 7.13
N SER A 351 -6.41 -9.59 6.69
CA SER A 351 -5.05 -10.07 6.47
C SER A 351 -4.17 -10.05 7.73
N GLY A 352 -4.43 -9.10 8.63
CA GLY A 352 -3.60 -8.84 9.80
C GLY A 352 -2.35 -7.99 9.51
N PHE A 353 -2.29 -7.36 8.32
CA PHE A 353 -1.16 -6.50 7.93
C PHE A 353 -1.59 -5.04 7.87
N SER A 354 -0.68 -4.12 8.23
CA SER A 354 -0.82 -2.69 7.91
C SER A 354 -0.73 -2.52 6.39
N ILE A 355 -1.77 -2.03 5.77
CA ILE A 355 -1.87 -1.98 4.30
C ILE A 355 -1.09 -0.81 3.73
N GLY A 356 -1.34 0.40 4.22
CA GLY A 356 -0.68 1.60 3.73
C GLY A 356 -1.03 1.97 2.28
N THR A 357 -0.27 2.90 1.72
CA THR A 357 -0.51 3.45 0.37
C THR A 357 0.64 3.22 -0.61
N MET A 358 1.44 2.16 -0.42
CA MET A 358 2.63 1.92 -1.25
C MET A 358 2.29 1.81 -2.75
N GLY A 359 1.32 0.99 -3.11
CA GLY A 359 0.89 0.82 -4.50
C GLY A 359 0.34 2.11 -5.12
N THR A 360 -0.53 2.82 -4.39
CA THR A 360 -1.08 4.12 -4.78
C THR A 360 0.02 5.16 -5.02
N THR A 361 0.92 5.32 -4.05
CA THR A 361 1.99 6.33 -4.17
C THR A 361 2.97 5.99 -5.27
N LEU A 362 3.37 4.72 -5.41
CA LEU A 362 4.25 4.27 -6.48
C LEU A 362 3.61 4.49 -7.87
N GLY A 363 2.32 4.17 -8.02
CA GLY A 363 1.56 4.43 -9.24
C GLY A 363 1.50 5.92 -9.56
N ASN A 364 1.31 6.77 -8.54
CA ASN A 364 1.31 8.22 -8.68
C ASN A 364 2.70 8.77 -9.07
N VAL A 365 3.80 8.27 -8.49
CA VAL A 365 5.17 8.61 -8.89
C VAL A 365 5.41 8.25 -10.37
N SER A 366 5.00 7.06 -10.78
CA SER A 366 5.11 6.59 -12.16
C SER A 366 4.31 7.45 -13.13
N PHE A 367 3.06 7.78 -12.76
CA PHE A 367 2.17 8.63 -13.57
C PHE A 367 2.70 10.07 -13.67
N ALA A 368 3.12 10.66 -12.56
CA ALA A 368 3.64 12.02 -12.51
C ALA A 368 4.91 12.17 -13.38
N ALA A 369 5.82 11.21 -13.30
CA ALA A 369 7.07 11.20 -14.07
C ALA A 369 6.86 11.16 -15.60
N VAL A 370 5.72 10.61 -16.05
CA VAL A 370 5.38 10.56 -17.48
C VAL A 370 4.54 11.75 -17.91
N SER A 371 3.58 12.16 -17.08
CA SER A 371 2.61 13.21 -17.41
C SER A 371 3.21 14.62 -17.40
N GLU A 372 4.15 14.87 -16.51
CA GLU A 372 4.79 16.19 -16.33
C GLU A 372 6.30 16.12 -16.59
N SER A 373 6.80 14.96 -17.02
CA SER A 373 8.24 14.66 -17.14
C SER A 373 9.02 14.74 -15.82
N ILE A 374 8.38 15.17 -14.73
CA ILE A 374 8.90 15.28 -13.37
C ILE A 374 7.89 14.69 -12.39
N ALA A 375 8.37 13.95 -11.39
CA ALA A 375 7.54 13.24 -10.43
C ALA A 375 6.93 14.16 -9.34
N PHE A 376 6.14 15.17 -9.70
CA PHE A 376 5.41 16.05 -8.76
C PHE A 376 4.24 15.31 -8.08
N VAL A 377 4.53 14.41 -7.17
CA VAL A 377 3.60 13.45 -6.57
C VAL A 377 2.42 14.12 -5.87
N ALA A 378 2.66 15.22 -5.17
CA ALA A 378 1.62 15.93 -4.40
C ALA A 378 0.61 16.71 -5.28
N LYS A 379 0.86 16.87 -6.58
CA LYS A 379 0.00 17.60 -7.51
C LYS A 379 -1.25 16.84 -7.92
N PHE A 380 -1.18 15.50 -7.98
CA PHE A 380 -2.22 14.69 -8.62
C PHE A 380 -3.21 14.11 -7.61
N ASN A 381 -4.49 14.14 -7.99
CA ASN A 381 -5.54 13.47 -7.25
C ASN A 381 -5.36 11.93 -7.38
N VAL A 382 -5.21 11.25 -6.25
CA VAL A 382 -5.07 9.79 -6.20
C VAL A 382 -6.41 9.06 -6.09
N VAL A 383 -7.52 9.80 -5.98
CA VAL A 383 -8.88 9.24 -5.96
C VAL A 383 -9.47 9.24 -7.35
N THR A 384 -9.72 8.07 -7.90
CA THR A 384 -10.49 7.88 -9.12
C THR A 384 -11.54 6.80 -8.87
N GLY A 385 -12.62 7.17 -8.16
CA GLY A 385 -13.82 6.34 -8.02
C GLY A 385 -13.75 5.18 -7.01
N THR A 386 -12.75 5.15 -6.12
CA THR A 386 -12.59 4.12 -5.09
C THR A 386 -12.21 4.69 -3.72
N GLY A 387 -12.30 3.89 -2.73
CA GLY A 387 -12.14 3.94 -1.29
C GLY A 387 -11.21 4.93 -0.59
N LEU A 388 -10.43 5.74 -1.27
CA LEU A 388 -9.65 6.82 -0.66
C LEU A 388 -10.48 8.10 -0.40
N ASP A 389 -11.81 7.97 -0.40
CA ASP A 389 -12.72 9.07 -0.01
C ASP A 389 -12.63 9.39 1.48
N GLU A 390 -12.41 8.39 2.32
CA GLU A 390 -12.03 8.54 3.72
C GLU A 390 -10.54 8.18 3.83
N ILE A 391 -9.79 8.95 4.60
CA ILE A 391 -8.34 8.77 4.74
C ILE A 391 -7.94 8.67 6.21
N ALA A 392 -6.89 7.89 6.45
CA ALA A 392 -6.33 7.64 7.77
C ALA A 392 -4.79 7.60 7.72
N PHE A 393 -4.21 7.39 8.87
CA PHE A 393 -2.82 7.02 9.03
C PHE A 393 -2.70 5.52 9.32
N ALA A 394 -1.63 4.91 8.91
CA ALA A 394 -1.34 3.49 9.15
C ALA A 394 -1.17 3.12 10.66
N THR A 395 -1.28 4.10 11.53
CA THR A 395 -1.37 3.97 13.00
C THR A 395 -2.79 3.78 13.51
N THR A 396 -3.76 3.57 12.65
CA THR A 396 -5.21 3.46 12.92
C THR A 396 -5.95 4.78 13.18
N ASP A 397 -5.27 5.91 13.18
CA ASP A 397 -5.88 7.21 13.41
C ASP A 397 -6.57 7.76 12.16
N LEU A 398 -7.85 8.14 12.26
CA LEU A 398 -8.56 8.81 11.16
C LEU A 398 -8.02 10.23 10.96
N PHE A 399 -7.76 10.60 9.71
CA PHE A 399 -7.21 11.92 9.38
C PHE A 399 -8.05 13.09 9.92
N ARG A 400 -9.39 12.94 9.95
CA ARG A 400 -10.31 13.98 10.46
C ARG A 400 -10.14 14.23 11.96
N ASP A 401 -9.70 13.23 12.74
CA ASP A 401 -9.61 13.30 14.20
C ASP A 401 -8.25 13.82 14.68
N ILE A 402 -7.27 13.94 13.78
CA ILE A 402 -5.93 14.44 14.08
C ILE A 402 -5.87 15.95 13.94
N SER A 403 -5.22 16.63 14.89
CA SER A 403 -5.04 18.07 14.89
C SER A 403 -4.19 18.55 13.69
N THR A 404 -4.45 19.76 13.21
CA THR A 404 -3.64 20.37 12.13
C THR A 404 -2.19 20.48 12.53
N SER A 405 -1.91 20.88 13.78
CA SER A 405 -0.53 21.00 14.27
C SER A 405 0.26 19.68 14.24
N LEU A 406 -0.39 18.54 14.53
CA LEU A 406 0.29 17.24 14.43
C LEU A 406 0.53 16.85 12.98
N LYS A 407 -0.42 17.14 12.08
CA LYS A 407 -0.24 16.93 10.62
C LYS A 407 0.91 17.77 10.08
N ASP A 408 1.03 19.03 10.51
CA ASP A 408 2.13 19.89 10.12
C ASP A 408 3.47 19.33 10.64
N THR A 409 3.51 18.88 11.90
CA THR A 409 4.69 18.22 12.48
C THR A 409 5.11 16.98 11.69
N LEU A 410 4.15 16.11 11.31
CA LEU A 410 4.44 14.91 10.51
C LEU A 410 4.97 15.26 9.11
N ASN A 411 4.47 16.33 8.51
CA ASN A 411 4.97 16.85 7.24
C ASN A 411 6.40 17.43 7.41
N ASP A 412 6.66 18.18 8.48
CA ASP A 412 8.00 18.71 8.81
C ASP A 412 9.00 17.58 9.11
N PHE A 413 8.53 16.44 9.63
CA PHE A 413 9.31 15.21 9.81
C PHE A 413 9.53 14.43 8.53
N HIS A 414 9.00 14.92 7.39
CA HIS A 414 9.13 14.35 6.05
C HIS A 414 8.39 13.03 5.81
N TYR A 415 7.34 12.75 6.60
CA TYR A 415 6.44 11.65 6.29
C TYR A 415 5.48 12.01 5.15
N ILE A 416 5.22 11.06 4.27
CA ILE A 416 4.20 11.20 3.22
C ILE A 416 2.93 10.50 3.68
N PHE A 417 1.82 11.24 3.70
CA PHE A 417 0.49 10.75 4.04
C PHE A 417 -0.55 11.34 3.07
N LEU A 418 -1.78 10.87 3.17
CA LEU A 418 -2.87 11.37 2.35
C LEU A 418 -3.50 12.60 3.01
N ARG A 419 -3.88 13.60 2.20
CA ARG A 419 -4.60 14.80 2.65
C ARG A 419 -5.75 15.18 1.74
N LYS A 420 -6.74 15.89 2.30
CA LYS A 420 -7.77 16.60 1.57
C LYS A 420 -7.51 18.10 1.64
N ILE A 421 -7.65 18.77 0.52
CA ILE A 421 -7.44 20.23 0.41
C ILE A 421 -8.82 20.89 0.37
N GLN A 422 -9.07 21.82 1.30
CA GLN A 422 -10.33 22.53 1.33
C GLN A 422 -10.57 23.31 0.02
N GLY A 423 -11.73 23.12 -0.59
CA GLY A 423 -12.09 23.77 -1.86
C GLY A 423 -11.65 23.01 -3.11
N ILE A 424 -10.94 21.91 -2.98
CA ILE A 424 -10.56 21.02 -4.09
C ILE A 424 -11.07 19.61 -3.79
N SER A 425 -11.81 19.03 -4.75
CA SER A 425 -12.26 17.65 -4.63
C SER A 425 -11.11 16.68 -4.88
N GLY A 426 -11.05 15.61 -4.10
CA GLY A 426 -10.07 14.55 -4.24
C GLY A 426 -9.17 14.36 -3.01
N THR A 427 -8.25 13.43 -3.13
CA THR A 427 -7.24 13.10 -2.13
C THR A 427 -5.86 13.21 -2.76
N PHE A 428 -4.91 13.76 -2.03
CA PHE A 428 -3.57 14.06 -2.52
C PHE A 428 -2.53 13.54 -1.53
N ASN A 429 -1.33 13.21 -2.01
CA ASN A 429 -0.20 13.05 -1.09
C ASN A 429 0.11 14.39 -0.41
N SER A 430 0.54 14.36 0.85
CA SER A 430 0.86 15.58 1.63
C SER A 430 1.97 16.38 0.98
N ASP A 431 3.05 15.71 0.61
CA ASP A 431 4.20 16.24 -0.11
C ASP A 431 4.95 15.09 -0.81
N SER A 432 6.19 15.33 -1.24
CA SER A 432 7.08 14.39 -1.92
C SER A 432 8.44 14.26 -1.23
N PHE A 433 8.50 14.47 0.08
CA PHE A 433 9.74 14.49 0.82
C PHE A 433 10.45 13.13 0.86
N THR A 434 11.78 13.19 0.85
CA THR A 434 12.66 12.08 1.21
C THR A 434 13.18 12.26 2.65
N ALA A 435 13.72 11.21 3.25
CA ALA A 435 14.16 11.22 4.64
C ALA A 435 15.54 11.91 4.82
N ILE A 436 15.61 13.18 4.42
CA ILE A 436 16.78 14.06 4.55
C ILE A 436 16.30 15.49 4.82
N THR A 437 17.17 16.34 5.38
CA THR A 437 16.82 17.73 5.69
C THR A 437 16.25 18.51 4.50
N ALA A 438 15.23 19.33 4.74
CA ALA A 438 14.55 20.15 3.73
C ALA A 438 15.47 21.11 2.97
N THR A 439 16.62 21.46 3.54
CA THR A 439 17.64 22.30 2.90
C THR A 439 18.52 21.56 1.89
N SER A 440 18.38 20.24 1.79
CA SER A 440 19.12 19.43 0.80
C SER A 440 18.50 19.59 -0.59
N ASP A 441 19.35 19.65 -1.62
CA ASP A 441 18.93 19.60 -3.02
C ASP A 441 18.19 18.29 -3.36
N PHE A 442 18.34 17.26 -2.52
CA PHE A 442 17.75 15.94 -2.66
C PHE A 442 16.55 15.70 -1.73
N ALA A 443 16.00 16.76 -1.16
CA ALA A 443 14.92 16.64 -0.17
C ALA A 443 13.59 16.12 -0.73
N THR A 444 13.47 16.02 -2.06
CA THR A 444 12.20 15.66 -2.72
C THR A 444 12.39 14.60 -3.80
N ILE A 445 11.34 13.83 -4.06
CA ILE A 445 11.32 12.77 -5.09
C ILE A 445 11.63 13.38 -6.47
N GLU A 446 11.00 14.51 -6.81
CA GLU A 446 11.17 15.17 -8.11
C GLU A 446 12.61 15.58 -8.37
N ASN A 447 13.31 16.19 -7.40
CA ASN A 447 14.70 16.60 -7.58
C ASN A 447 15.63 15.39 -7.77
N ASN A 448 15.42 14.32 -6.99
CA ASN A 448 16.17 13.07 -7.15
C ASN A 448 15.96 12.45 -8.53
N ARG A 449 14.72 12.42 -9.00
CA ARG A 449 14.38 11.89 -10.32
C ARG A 449 15.00 12.69 -11.46
N THR A 450 14.99 14.02 -11.36
CA THR A 450 15.58 14.94 -12.33
C THR A 450 17.10 14.72 -12.45
N ILE A 451 17.80 14.67 -11.32
CA ILE A 451 19.25 14.45 -11.29
C ILE A 451 19.60 13.05 -11.83
N ASP A 452 18.86 12.01 -11.43
CA ASP A 452 19.10 10.65 -11.90
C ASP A 452 18.89 10.53 -13.44
N LYS A 453 17.91 11.25 -14.00
CA LYS A 453 17.67 11.32 -15.44
C LYS A 453 18.81 12.04 -16.14
N ALA A 454 19.26 13.17 -15.61
CA ALA A 454 20.40 13.91 -16.16
C ALA A 454 21.68 13.06 -16.18
N ILE A 455 21.99 12.35 -15.09
CA ILE A 455 23.14 11.44 -15.03
C ILE A 455 23.06 10.35 -16.11
N ARG A 456 21.91 9.72 -16.26
CA ARG A 456 21.72 8.68 -17.30
C ARG A 456 21.88 9.22 -18.71
N ASN A 457 21.30 10.39 -18.99
CA ASN A 457 21.35 11.00 -20.31
C ASN A 457 22.77 11.45 -20.66
N ILE A 458 23.46 12.12 -19.74
CA ILE A 458 24.87 12.53 -19.94
C ILE A 458 25.74 11.30 -20.16
N ARG A 459 25.58 10.26 -19.31
CA ARG A 459 26.34 9.01 -19.45
C ARG A 459 26.15 8.38 -20.84
N THR A 460 24.91 8.29 -21.31
CA THR A 460 24.59 7.69 -22.61
C THR A 460 25.30 8.43 -23.76
N ASN A 461 25.36 9.76 -23.71
CA ASN A 461 25.94 10.58 -24.76
C ASN A 461 27.47 10.65 -24.68
N VAL A 462 28.05 10.61 -23.49
CA VAL A 462 29.51 10.73 -23.29
C VAL A 462 30.20 9.36 -23.35
N LEU A 463 29.51 8.25 -23.04
CA LEU A 463 30.06 6.90 -22.98
C LEU A 463 30.76 6.45 -24.30
N PRO A 464 30.27 6.78 -25.53
CA PRO A 464 30.97 6.43 -26.78
C PRO A 464 32.40 7.00 -26.88
N ASN A 465 32.69 8.08 -26.13
CA ASN A 465 34.01 8.70 -26.12
C ASN A 465 34.95 8.12 -25.04
N LEU A 466 34.51 7.15 -24.26
CA LEU A 466 35.36 6.46 -23.31
C LEU A 466 36.49 5.72 -24.02
N ASN A 467 37.73 5.88 -23.53
CA ASN A 467 38.95 5.32 -24.15
C ASN A 467 39.27 5.86 -25.55
N SER A 468 38.63 6.93 -26.02
CA SER A 468 38.98 7.60 -27.27
C SER A 468 40.29 8.38 -27.15
N PRO A 469 41.06 8.53 -28.24
CA PRO A 469 42.22 9.40 -28.23
C PRO A 469 41.81 10.86 -28.02
N LEU A 470 42.57 11.55 -27.17
CA LEU A 470 42.34 12.95 -26.83
C LEU A 470 43.46 13.82 -27.43
N PHE A 471 43.05 14.87 -28.12
CA PHE A 471 43.99 15.84 -28.63
C PHE A 471 44.35 16.86 -27.54
N VAL A 472 45.60 17.09 -27.36
CA VAL A 472 46.16 18.03 -26.36
C VAL A 472 47.05 19.06 -27.03
N ASN A 473 47.22 20.22 -26.39
CA ASN A 473 48.12 21.25 -26.81
C ASN A 473 49.59 20.87 -26.52
N GLU A 474 50.57 21.65 -27.01
CA GLU A 474 52.01 21.41 -26.77
C GLU A 474 52.40 21.42 -25.30
N ASP A 475 51.65 22.14 -24.47
CA ASP A 475 51.83 22.21 -23.00
C ASP A 475 51.14 21.09 -22.22
N GLY A 476 50.46 20.13 -22.92
CA GLY A 476 49.75 19.01 -22.33
C GLY A 476 48.33 19.34 -21.82
N THR A 477 47.83 20.54 -22.03
CA THR A 477 46.43 20.92 -21.74
C THR A 477 45.47 20.42 -22.82
N LEU A 478 44.18 20.42 -22.56
CA LEU A 478 43.15 19.99 -23.50
C LEU A 478 43.05 20.93 -24.70
N SER A 479 42.99 20.39 -25.92
CA SER A 479 42.69 21.19 -27.12
C SER A 479 41.24 21.68 -27.11
N GLU A 480 40.95 22.82 -27.73
CA GLU A 480 39.57 23.34 -27.87
C GLU A 480 38.62 22.38 -28.55
N ASP A 481 39.10 21.59 -29.54
CA ASP A 481 38.30 20.58 -30.22
C ASP A 481 37.84 19.47 -29.26
N THR A 482 38.77 19.00 -28.40
CA THR A 482 38.44 18.00 -27.36
C THR A 482 37.46 18.56 -26.35
N ILE A 483 37.66 19.79 -25.87
CA ILE A 483 36.74 20.46 -24.94
C ILE A 483 35.36 20.60 -25.58
N SER A 484 35.29 21.06 -26.83
CA SER A 484 34.02 21.26 -27.54
C SER A 484 33.28 19.95 -27.76
N LEU A 485 33.96 18.85 -28.08
CA LEU A 485 33.37 17.53 -28.27
C LEU A 485 32.66 17.07 -27.00
N PHE A 486 33.36 16.95 -25.88
CA PHE A 486 32.82 16.47 -24.64
C PHE A 486 31.75 17.42 -24.02
N LYS A 487 31.95 18.73 -24.20
CA LYS A 487 30.97 19.73 -23.77
C LYS A 487 29.66 19.60 -24.56
N ASN A 488 29.71 19.46 -25.89
CA ASN A 488 28.54 19.32 -26.74
C ASN A 488 27.80 18.02 -26.45
N ASP A 489 28.49 16.91 -26.23
CA ASP A 489 27.85 15.62 -25.92
C ASP A 489 27.14 15.66 -24.58
N ALA A 490 27.77 16.22 -23.54
CA ALA A 490 27.12 16.39 -22.25
C ALA A 490 25.96 17.39 -22.32
N GLN A 491 26.11 18.48 -23.08
CA GLN A 491 25.10 19.52 -23.21
C GLN A 491 23.87 19.06 -24.00
N ARG A 492 24.05 18.26 -25.07
CA ARG A 492 22.95 17.69 -25.85
C ARG A 492 21.97 16.91 -24.96
N ALA A 493 22.49 16.11 -24.03
CA ALA A 493 21.70 15.34 -23.09
C ALA A 493 20.75 16.20 -22.23
N LEU A 494 21.15 17.44 -21.95
CA LEU A 494 20.46 18.33 -21.04
C LEU A 494 19.55 19.32 -21.76
N VAL A 495 19.84 19.65 -23.02
CA VAL A 495 19.01 20.56 -23.83
C VAL A 495 17.60 20.00 -23.99
N ASP A 496 17.48 18.69 -24.25
CA ASP A 496 16.18 18.03 -24.36
C ASP A 496 15.40 18.10 -23.04
N MET A 497 16.07 17.91 -21.88
CA MET A 497 15.44 18.04 -20.56
C MET A 497 14.94 19.47 -20.27
N VAL A 498 15.63 20.51 -20.77
CA VAL A 498 15.16 21.90 -20.67
C VAL A 498 13.97 22.13 -21.59
N ALA A 499 14.02 21.60 -22.82
CA ALA A 499 12.92 21.74 -23.79
C ALA A 499 11.64 21.02 -23.33
N ASP A 500 11.80 19.89 -22.65
CA ASP A 500 10.69 19.10 -22.07
C ASP A 500 10.16 19.68 -20.73
N GLY A 501 10.79 20.75 -20.22
CA GLY A 501 10.39 21.40 -18.96
C GLY A 501 10.80 20.64 -17.69
N GLU A 502 11.80 19.76 -17.77
CA GLU A 502 12.33 19.00 -16.63
C GLU A 502 13.42 19.78 -15.87
N LEU A 503 14.05 20.72 -16.55
CA LEU A 503 15.03 21.66 -15.99
C LEU A 503 14.66 23.09 -16.40
N SER A 504 14.89 24.04 -15.51
CA SER A 504 14.77 25.46 -15.81
C SER A 504 15.96 25.97 -16.62
N ALA A 505 17.15 25.46 -16.29
CA ALA A 505 18.39 25.81 -16.97
C ALA A 505 19.48 24.75 -16.72
N GLN A 506 20.51 24.76 -17.56
CA GLN A 506 21.71 23.93 -17.41
C GLN A 506 22.96 24.68 -17.85
N SER A 507 24.11 24.30 -17.32
CA SER A 507 25.41 24.76 -17.78
C SER A 507 26.42 23.62 -17.73
N VAL A 508 27.22 23.49 -18.78
CA VAL A 508 28.31 22.51 -18.87
C VAL A 508 29.61 23.27 -19.09
N SER A 509 30.61 23.01 -18.27
CA SER A 509 31.94 23.60 -18.39
C SER A 509 33.04 22.56 -18.21
N ILE A 510 34.14 22.75 -18.91
CA ILE A 510 35.33 21.92 -18.81
C ILE A 510 36.50 22.91 -18.61
N ASP A 511 37.29 22.70 -17.56
CA ASP A 511 38.50 23.48 -17.34
C ASP A 511 39.54 23.13 -18.41
N PRO A 512 39.96 24.08 -19.26
CA PRO A 512 40.94 23.84 -20.31
C PRO A 512 42.34 23.52 -19.78
N THR A 513 42.64 23.87 -18.55
CA THR A 513 43.99 23.70 -17.97
C THR A 513 44.25 22.30 -17.43
N GLN A 514 43.30 21.39 -17.56
CA GLN A 514 43.45 19.99 -17.12
C GLN A 514 44.56 19.28 -17.88
N ASN A 515 45.50 18.69 -17.16
CA ASN A 515 46.55 17.86 -17.74
C ASN A 515 46.11 16.39 -17.80
N VAL A 516 45.53 16.01 -18.92
CA VAL A 516 44.99 14.65 -19.12
C VAL A 516 46.10 13.62 -19.35
N LEU A 517 47.28 14.04 -19.86
CA LEU A 517 48.39 13.12 -20.07
C LEU A 517 48.92 12.56 -18.72
N SER A 518 48.85 13.35 -17.66
CA SER A 518 49.28 12.90 -16.34
C SER A 518 48.22 12.15 -15.54
N THR A 519 46.91 12.39 -15.81
CA THR A 519 45.83 11.89 -14.98
C THR A 519 44.98 10.83 -15.68
N SER A 520 45.03 10.74 -17.02
CA SER A 520 44.12 9.95 -17.85
C SER A 520 42.62 10.21 -17.55
N LYS A 521 42.30 11.44 -17.11
CA LYS A 521 40.97 11.82 -16.62
C LYS A 521 40.55 13.18 -17.17
N ILE A 522 39.31 13.26 -17.70
CA ILE A 522 38.61 14.52 -17.98
C ILE A 522 37.58 14.77 -16.87
N ILE A 523 37.52 15.98 -16.35
CA ILE A 523 36.51 16.45 -15.42
C ILE A 523 35.57 17.39 -16.18
N ILE A 524 34.28 17.02 -16.22
CA ILE A 524 33.20 17.83 -16.79
C ILE A 524 32.38 18.34 -15.60
N THR A 525 32.22 19.64 -15.48
CA THR A 525 31.38 20.27 -14.45
C THR A 525 30.02 20.59 -15.05
N VAL A 526 28.98 20.06 -14.44
CA VAL A 526 27.59 20.28 -14.85
C VAL A 526 26.84 20.95 -13.71
N VAL A 527 26.15 22.04 -14.02
CA VAL A 527 25.25 22.74 -13.09
C VAL A 527 23.83 22.66 -13.64
N LEU A 528 22.91 22.20 -12.83
CA LEU A 528 21.50 22.03 -13.17
C LEU A 528 20.65 22.95 -12.30
N VAL A 529 19.66 23.61 -12.90
CA VAL A 529 18.65 24.36 -12.20
C VAL A 529 17.32 23.59 -12.35
N PRO A 530 16.81 22.97 -11.27
CA PRO A 530 15.56 22.22 -11.32
C PRO A 530 14.37 23.17 -11.54
N VAL A 531 13.23 22.59 -11.88
CA VAL A 531 11.95 23.31 -11.89
C VAL A 531 11.45 23.42 -10.45
N GLY A 532 11.09 24.61 -10.03
CA GLY A 532 10.59 24.87 -8.68
C GLY A 532 9.14 24.45 -8.49
N VAL A 533 8.79 24.02 -7.29
CA VAL A 533 7.42 23.71 -6.85
C VAL A 533 6.97 24.78 -5.88
N ALA A 534 5.82 25.43 -6.16
CA ALA A 534 5.18 26.35 -5.22
C ALA A 534 4.41 25.53 -4.16
N ARG A 535 5.05 25.23 -3.02
CA ARG A 535 4.42 24.52 -1.90
C ARG A 535 3.53 25.43 -1.07
N GLU A 536 3.81 26.74 -1.07
CA GLU A 536 3.03 27.77 -0.39
C GLU A 536 2.85 28.96 -1.33
N ILE A 537 1.63 29.51 -1.34
CA ILE A 537 1.30 30.74 -2.05
C ILE A 537 0.71 31.72 -1.03
N GLU A 538 1.49 32.74 -0.67
CA GLU A 538 1.02 33.83 0.19
C GLU A 538 0.37 34.92 -0.64
N ILE A 539 -0.85 35.33 -0.29
CA ILE A 539 -1.58 36.41 -0.93
C ILE A 539 -1.90 37.47 0.12
N ASN A 540 -1.27 38.62 0.02
CA ASN A 540 -1.52 39.76 0.88
C ASN A 540 -2.68 40.59 0.32
N ILE A 541 -3.83 40.57 1.00
CA ILE A 541 -5.04 41.33 0.62
C ILE A 541 -5.32 42.39 1.67
N GLY A 542 -5.52 43.64 1.22
CA GLY A 542 -5.91 44.75 2.08
C GLY A 542 -6.95 45.66 1.41
N PHE A 543 -7.79 46.29 2.23
CA PHE A 543 -8.68 47.36 1.77
C PHE A 543 -7.93 48.69 1.73
N GLN A 544 -8.06 49.44 0.65
CA GLN A 544 -7.58 50.81 0.54
C GLN A 544 -8.77 51.75 0.24
N VAL A 545 -8.71 52.96 0.79
CA VAL A 545 -9.75 53.98 0.55
C VAL A 545 -9.62 54.56 -0.86
N LYS A 546 -8.47 54.42 -1.49
CA LYS A 546 -8.17 54.88 -2.86
C LYS A 546 -7.10 53.97 -3.50
N LEU A 547 -7.30 53.61 -4.78
CA LEU A 547 -6.28 52.97 -5.62
C LEU A 547 -5.35 54.04 -6.20
#